data_2e0e490879d346a5b0c4fca4b0015f64
#
_entry.id   2e0e490879d346a5b0c4fca4b0015f64
#
_cell.length_a   1.000
_cell.length_b   1.000
_cell.length_c   1.000
_cell.angle_alpha   90.00
_cell.angle_beta   90.00
_cell.angle_gamma   90.00
#
_symmetry.space_group_name_H-M   'P 1'
#
loop_
_entity.id
_entity.type
_entity.pdbx_description
1 polymer ?
#
loop_
_entity_poly.entity_id
_entity_poly.type
_entity_poly.pdbx_seq_one_letter_code
_entity_poly.pdbx_strand_id
1 'polypeptide(L)'
;MGCADATLARSFRAGSSVANESSKTKKLWGPLEHSVLQGEGIDIGCGPDPVLPGVVPFDLAQGDANEVLRHVHRQFDFVYASHCLEHMRDPRAAIAQWWELVKPGGALFVIVPDEDLYEQGFWPSRFNRDHKWTFTIAKRDSWSPVSINLLELAHSLPGGTLVDIRLFDNGYDRQLQCNGQHAGSISWRAARAAGRVAYGAMRLLGLDKARLKRRFIRPVDQTAFPDVLAQIQCIVRTGS
;
A
#
# COMPACT_ATOMS: atom_id res chain seq x y z
N MET A 1 16.24 -8.06 42.08
CA MET A 1 16.02 -9.48 41.68
C MET A 1 14.72 -9.54 40.89
N GLY A 2 14.75 -9.88 39.63
CA GLY A 2 13.59 -10.04 38.78
C GLY A 2 13.95 -9.72 37.32
N CYS A 3 14.35 -10.74 36.58
CA CYS A 3 14.60 -10.65 35.15
C CYS A 3 13.34 -10.17 34.42
N ALA A 4 13.40 -9.06 33.73
CA ALA A 4 12.42 -8.63 32.78
C ALA A 4 12.84 -9.10 31.37
N ASP A 5 11.89 -9.68 30.74
CA ASP A 5 11.86 -10.47 29.54
C ASP A 5 12.51 -9.80 28.32
N ALA A 6 13.61 -10.36 27.88
CA ALA A 6 14.37 -9.94 26.69
C ALA A 6 13.93 -10.72 25.41
N THR A 7 12.66 -11.17 25.35
CA THR A 7 12.23 -12.15 24.32
C THR A 7 11.39 -11.57 23.17
N LEU A 8 11.10 -10.26 23.16
CA LEU A 8 10.28 -9.62 22.11
C LEU A 8 11.07 -8.87 21.02
N ALA A 9 12.41 -8.91 21.06
CA ALA A 9 13.26 -8.16 20.12
C ALA A 9 13.90 -9.03 19.01
N ARG A 10 13.38 -10.24 18.73
CA ARG A 10 13.98 -11.14 17.74
C ARG A 10 12.97 -11.72 16.76
N SER A 11 12.40 -10.90 15.86
CA SER A 11 11.82 -11.45 14.63
C SER A 11 11.75 -10.47 13.43
N PHE A 12 12.50 -9.40 13.42
CA PHE A 12 12.63 -8.55 12.22
C PHE A 12 14.02 -8.73 11.57
N ARG A 13 14.27 -9.90 10.99
CA ARG A 13 15.35 -10.11 10.03
C ARG A 13 14.95 -11.17 9.01
N ALA A 14 14.25 -10.72 7.97
CA ALA A 14 14.28 -11.37 6.66
C ALA A 14 14.08 -10.27 5.60
N GLY A 15 15.17 -9.72 5.09
CA GLY A 15 15.39 -9.21 3.74
C GLY A 15 14.26 -8.52 2.98
N SER A 16 13.52 -7.57 3.54
CA SER A 16 12.89 -6.52 2.76
C SER A 16 13.85 -5.33 2.80
N SER A 17 14.35 -4.90 1.64
CA SER A 17 14.79 -3.52 1.50
C SER A 17 13.66 -2.68 2.08
N VAL A 18 13.92 -1.86 3.10
CA VAL A 18 12.96 -0.89 3.59
C VAL A 18 12.64 -0.03 2.37
N ALA A 19 11.47 -0.28 1.78
CA ALA A 19 11.08 0.43 0.60
C ALA A 19 10.69 1.83 1.07
N ASN A 20 11.42 2.82 0.61
CA ASN A 20 11.12 4.23 0.82
C ASN A 20 9.95 4.60 -0.11
N GLU A 21 8.73 4.16 0.24
CA GLU A 21 7.55 4.27 -0.63
C GLU A 21 7.17 5.73 -0.88
N SER A 22 7.25 6.58 0.15
CA SER A 22 7.03 8.01 0.00
C SER A 22 8.06 8.62 -0.97
N SER A 23 9.33 8.27 -0.85
CA SER A 23 10.41 8.76 -1.74
C SER A 23 10.26 8.30 -3.19
N LYS A 24 9.68 7.13 -3.45
CA LYS A 24 9.35 6.68 -4.81
C LYS A 24 8.23 7.52 -5.41
N THR A 25 7.15 7.70 -4.65
CA THR A 25 5.94 8.39 -5.12
C THR A 25 6.17 9.88 -5.34
N LYS A 26 6.93 10.53 -4.45
CA LYS A 26 7.28 11.97 -4.55
C LYS A 26 7.85 12.38 -5.91
N LYS A 27 8.58 11.49 -6.57
CA LYS A 27 9.16 11.75 -7.90
C LYS A 27 8.11 12.00 -8.99
N LEU A 28 6.87 11.58 -8.77
CA LEU A 28 5.77 11.66 -9.72
C LEU A 28 4.76 12.76 -9.39
N TRP A 29 4.95 13.46 -8.27
CA TRP A 29 4.04 14.52 -7.85
C TRP A 29 4.13 15.74 -8.73
N GLY A 30 2.96 16.32 -8.96
CA GLY A 30 2.77 17.56 -9.68
C GLY A 30 2.33 18.71 -8.77
N PRO A 31 1.84 19.80 -9.38
CA PRO A 31 1.39 20.98 -8.62
C PRO A 31 0.29 20.68 -7.60
N LEU A 32 -0.59 19.70 -7.87
CA LEU A 32 -1.69 19.34 -6.97
C LEU A 32 -1.15 18.80 -5.64
N GLU A 33 -0.30 17.77 -5.67
CA GLU A 33 0.25 17.15 -4.48
C GLU A 33 1.06 18.18 -3.67
N HIS A 34 1.88 18.97 -4.34
CA HIS A 34 2.63 20.04 -3.69
C HIS A 34 1.73 21.11 -3.06
N SER A 35 0.56 21.40 -3.64
CA SER A 35 -0.38 22.35 -3.08
C SER A 35 -1.13 21.83 -1.86
N VAL A 36 -1.30 20.51 -1.77
CA VAL A 36 -1.97 19.85 -0.65
C VAL A 36 -1.05 19.72 0.55
N LEU A 37 0.22 19.47 0.33
CA LEU A 37 1.23 19.23 1.36
C LEU A 37 1.89 20.56 1.81
N GLN A 38 1.08 21.57 2.12
CA GLN A 38 1.53 22.88 2.63
C GLN A 38 1.11 23.07 4.09
N GLY A 39 1.93 23.79 4.84
CA GLY A 39 1.66 24.08 6.26
C GLY A 39 2.17 22.99 7.20
N GLU A 40 1.54 22.86 8.37
CA GLU A 40 1.86 21.82 9.34
C GLU A 40 1.18 20.50 9.00
N GLY A 41 1.94 19.44 8.85
CA GLY A 41 1.41 18.10 8.55
C GLY A 41 1.80 17.05 9.58
N ILE A 42 1.04 15.96 9.57
CA ILE A 42 1.38 14.70 10.25
C ILE A 42 1.49 13.59 9.20
N ASP A 43 2.49 12.72 9.37
CA ASP A 43 2.71 11.55 8.51
C ASP A 43 2.51 10.28 9.33
N ILE A 44 1.39 9.59 9.07
CA ILE A 44 0.95 8.41 9.83
C ILE A 44 1.47 7.15 9.15
N GLY A 45 2.26 6.36 9.88
CA GLY A 45 2.96 5.20 9.34
C GLY A 45 4.19 5.58 8.53
N CYS A 46 4.84 6.70 8.87
CA CYS A 46 5.94 7.28 8.08
C CYS A 46 7.19 6.39 8.00
N GLY A 47 7.37 5.43 8.92
CA GLY A 47 8.61 4.68 8.99
C GLY A 47 9.85 5.57 9.05
N PRO A 48 10.93 5.18 8.35
CA PRO A 48 12.15 5.98 8.24
C PRO A 48 12.13 7.00 7.08
N ASP A 49 11.03 7.10 6.31
CA ASP A 49 10.92 7.91 5.09
C ASP A 49 9.73 8.90 5.16
N PRO A 50 9.80 9.90 6.05
CA PRO A 50 8.72 10.87 6.18
C PRO A 50 8.48 11.64 4.88
N VAL A 51 7.21 12.00 4.65
CA VAL A 51 6.75 12.63 3.40
C VAL A 51 7.48 13.94 3.10
N LEU A 52 7.72 14.76 4.11
CA LEU A 52 8.43 16.04 3.99
C LEU A 52 9.35 16.27 5.20
N PRO A 53 10.42 17.07 5.03
CA PRO A 53 11.17 17.58 6.17
C PRO A 53 10.26 18.42 7.09
N GLY A 54 10.33 18.16 8.39
CA GLY A 54 9.58 18.93 9.39
C GLY A 54 8.12 18.50 9.60
N VAL A 55 7.61 17.51 8.84
CA VAL A 55 6.32 16.88 9.14
C VAL A 55 6.39 16.17 10.50
N VAL A 56 5.30 16.16 11.25
CA VAL A 56 5.21 15.40 12.50
C VAL A 56 5.19 13.91 12.17
N PRO A 57 6.21 13.14 12.56
CA PRO A 57 6.21 11.71 12.29
C PRO A 57 5.30 10.99 13.30
N PHE A 58 4.47 10.06 12.85
CA PHE A 58 3.68 9.21 13.71
C PHE A 58 3.79 7.75 13.23
N ASP A 59 4.42 6.93 14.04
CA ASP A 59 4.60 5.50 13.79
C ASP A 59 4.51 4.74 15.12
N LEU A 60 4.77 3.44 15.13
CA LEU A 60 4.68 2.57 16.30
C LEU A 60 5.40 3.13 17.56
N ALA A 61 6.47 3.91 17.38
CA ALA A 61 7.17 4.55 18.48
C ALA A 61 6.36 5.68 19.13
N GLN A 62 5.44 6.33 18.40
CA GLN A 62 4.56 7.40 18.87
C GLN A 62 3.21 6.87 19.34
N GLY A 63 2.76 5.75 18.80
CA GLY A 63 1.49 5.13 19.16
C GLY A 63 0.90 4.22 18.10
N ASP A 64 -0.30 3.70 18.38
CA ASP A 64 -1.06 2.87 17.45
C ASP A 64 -1.88 3.76 16.49
N ALA A 65 -1.63 3.67 15.19
CA ALA A 65 -2.36 4.40 14.16
C ALA A 65 -3.86 4.04 14.09
N ASN A 66 -4.26 2.90 14.64
CA ASN A 66 -5.68 2.54 14.80
C ASN A 66 -6.40 3.42 15.84
N GLU A 67 -5.66 4.05 16.73
CA GLU A 67 -6.19 4.83 17.86
C GLU A 67 -5.44 6.17 17.99
N VAL A 68 -5.13 6.80 16.85
CA VAL A 68 -4.29 7.99 16.76
C VAL A 68 -4.78 9.14 17.66
N LEU A 69 -6.08 9.30 17.87
CA LEU A 69 -6.67 10.33 18.70
C LEU A 69 -6.35 10.18 20.21
N ARG A 70 -5.86 9.00 20.64
CA ARG A 70 -5.35 8.83 22.00
C ARG A 70 -3.99 9.48 22.21
N HIS A 71 -3.27 9.76 21.14
CA HIS A 71 -1.90 10.24 21.17
C HIS A 71 -1.76 11.65 20.60
N VAL A 72 -2.64 12.04 19.68
CA VAL A 72 -2.57 13.31 18.95
C VAL A 72 -3.84 14.10 19.23
N HIS A 73 -3.71 15.28 19.85
CA HIS A 73 -4.82 16.11 20.32
C HIS A 73 -4.85 17.48 19.62
N ARG A 74 -4.35 17.57 18.41
CA ARG A 74 -4.36 18.77 17.59
C ARG A 74 -4.63 18.44 16.13
N GLN A 75 -5.06 19.44 15.36
CA GLN A 75 -5.30 19.32 13.94
C GLN A 75 -4.13 19.87 13.11
N PHE A 76 -4.08 19.44 11.84
CA PHE A 76 -3.02 19.73 10.90
C PHE A 76 -3.60 20.27 9.59
N ASP A 77 -2.80 21.03 8.84
CA ASP A 77 -3.16 21.52 7.52
C ASP A 77 -3.24 20.35 6.51
N PHE A 78 -2.43 19.29 6.73
CA PHE A 78 -2.59 18.03 6.04
C PHE A 78 -2.29 16.83 6.94
N VAL A 79 -2.98 15.72 6.67
CA VAL A 79 -2.71 14.39 7.21
C VAL A 79 -2.30 13.52 6.05
N TYR A 80 -1.12 12.94 6.12
CA TYR A 80 -0.59 12.04 5.10
C TYR A 80 -0.42 10.64 5.68
N ALA A 81 -0.72 9.62 4.87
CA ALA A 81 -0.44 8.22 5.20
C ALA A 81 -0.16 7.44 3.94
N SER A 82 0.98 6.77 3.88
CA SER A 82 1.38 5.95 2.74
C SER A 82 1.67 4.54 3.19
N HIS A 83 1.01 3.56 2.57
CA HIS A 83 1.17 2.14 2.88
C HIS A 83 1.00 1.81 4.38
N CYS A 84 -0.01 2.42 4.99
CA CYS A 84 -0.35 2.25 6.40
C CYS A 84 -1.77 1.69 6.60
N LEU A 85 -2.73 2.15 5.79
CA LEU A 85 -4.15 1.85 5.97
C LEU A 85 -4.48 0.36 5.78
N GLU A 86 -3.74 -0.35 4.92
CA GLU A 86 -3.86 -1.79 4.68
C GLU A 86 -3.49 -2.65 5.90
N HIS A 87 -2.73 -2.07 6.84
CA HIS A 87 -2.31 -2.74 8.07
C HIS A 87 -3.28 -2.52 9.24
N MET A 88 -4.25 -1.63 9.10
CA MET A 88 -5.17 -1.30 10.20
C MET A 88 -6.09 -2.47 10.54
N ARG A 89 -6.51 -2.53 11.80
CA ARG A 89 -7.52 -3.52 12.28
C ARG A 89 -8.87 -3.29 11.60
N ASP A 90 -9.28 -2.03 11.53
CA ASP A 90 -10.43 -1.53 10.81
C ASP A 90 -10.03 -0.23 10.08
N PRO A 91 -9.82 -0.27 8.77
CA PRO A 91 -9.44 0.92 8.00
C PRO A 91 -10.50 2.01 8.00
N ARG A 92 -11.79 1.66 8.13
CA ARG A 92 -12.88 2.64 8.18
C ARG A 92 -12.83 3.43 9.48
N ALA A 93 -12.62 2.74 10.60
CA ALA A 93 -12.47 3.37 11.90
C ALA A 93 -11.16 4.17 11.99
N ALA A 94 -10.07 3.66 11.43
CA ALA A 94 -8.78 4.33 11.44
C ALA A 94 -8.81 5.64 10.63
N ILE A 95 -9.28 5.59 9.38
CA ILE A 95 -9.33 6.77 8.51
C ILE A 95 -10.29 7.84 9.04
N ALA A 96 -11.37 7.45 9.73
CA ALA A 96 -12.26 8.38 10.39
C ALA A 96 -11.53 9.18 11.50
N GLN A 97 -10.69 8.53 12.30
CA GLN A 97 -9.87 9.22 13.29
C GLN A 97 -8.79 10.10 12.63
N TRP A 98 -8.17 9.64 11.54
CA TRP A 98 -7.21 10.45 10.78
C TRP A 98 -7.86 11.70 10.20
N TRP A 99 -9.12 11.58 9.77
CA TRP A 99 -9.91 12.70 9.26
C TRP A 99 -10.19 13.77 10.31
N GLU A 100 -10.42 13.39 11.57
CA GLU A 100 -10.60 14.34 12.68
C GLU A 100 -9.36 15.19 12.97
N LEU A 101 -8.17 14.72 12.55
CA LEU A 101 -6.94 15.48 12.66
C LEU A 101 -6.77 16.54 11.56
N VAL A 102 -7.65 16.60 10.57
CA VAL A 102 -7.55 17.59 9.48
C VAL A 102 -8.26 18.88 9.90
N LYS A 103 -7.56 20.01 9.80
CA LYS A 103 -8.14 21.35 10.02
C LYS A 103 -9.22 21.65 8.97
N PRO A 104 -10.17 22.57 9.24
CA PRO A 104 -11.02 23.16 8.21
C PRO A 104 -10.17 23.73 7.06
N GLY A 105 -10.54 23.40 5.81
CA GLY A 105 -9.76 23.75 4.60
C GLY A 105 -8.54 22.88 4.35
N GLY A 106 -8.18 21.99 5.27
CA GLY A 106 -7.06 21.07 5.16
C GLY A 106 -7.34 19.83 4.30
N ALA A 107 -6.41 18.90 4.25
CA ALA A 107 -6.54 17.71 3.43
C ALA A 107 -6.05 16.42 4.10
N LEU A 108 -6.72 15.32 3.78
CA LEU A 108 -6.25 13.95 4.00
C LEU A 108 -5.70 13.42 2.68
N PHE A 109 -4.47 12.92 2.71
CA PHE A 109 -3.77 12.36 1.56
C PHE A 109 -3.33 10.93 1.89
N VAL A 110 -3.98 9.94 1.29
CA VAL A 110 -3.73 8.52 1.55
C VAL A 110 -3.23 7.83 0.30
N ILE A 111 -2.22 6.97 0.47
CA ILE A 111 -1.72 6.07 -0.56
C ILE A 111 -1.83 4.64 -0.04
N VAL A 112 -2.43 3.76 -0.84
CA VAL A 112 -2.62 2.34 -0.50
C VAL A 112 -2.23 1.45 -1.68
N PRO A 113 -1.83 0.18 -1.46
CA PRO A 113 -1.61 -0.77 -2.55
C PRO A 113 -2.88 -1.01 -3.37
N ASP A 114 -2.75 -1.08 -4.69
CA ASP A 114 -3.85 -1.55 -5.56
C ASP A 114 -3.95 -3.07 -5.50
N GLU A 115 -5.15 -3.60 -5.28
CA GLU A 115 -5.35 -5.04 -5.09
C GLU A 115 -4.96 -5.88 -6.31
N ASP A 116 -5.23 -5.40 -7.53
CA ASP A 116 -4.93 -6.16 -8.73
C ASP A 116 -3.44 -6.17 -9.05
N LEU A 117 -2.78 -5.04 -8.86
CA LEU A 117 -1.37 -4.89 -9.22
C LEU A 117 -0.44 -5.42 -8.12
N TYR A 118 -0.72 -5.08 -6.87
CA TYR A 118 0.12 -5.52 -5.75
C TYR A 118 -0.18 -6.99 -5.40
N GLU A 119 -1.42 -7.31 -5.03
CA GLU A 119 -1.76 -8.66 -4.56
C GLU A 119 -1.88 -9.68 -5.69
N GLN A 120 -2.09 -9.24 -6.92
CA GLN A 120 -2.13 -10.07 -8.13
C GLN A 120 -3.12 -11.25 -8.03
N GLY A 121 -4.26 -11.04 -7.38
CA GLY A 121 -5.31 -12.04 -7.22
C GLY A 121 -5.03 -13.11 -6.15
N PHE A 122 -4.05 -12.91 -5.28
CA PHE A 122 -3.75 -13.82 -4.18
C PHE A 122 -4.16 -13.23 -2.83
N TRP A 123 -4.94 -13.95 -2.08
CA TRP A 123 -5.25 -13.63 -0.70
C TRP A 123 -5.15 -14.90 0.18
N PRO A 124 -4.58 -14.86 1.40
CA PRO A 124 -3.83 -13.74 2.00
C PRO A 124 -2.64 -13.27 1.18
N SER A 125 -2.21 -12.02 1.40
CA SER A 125 -1.08 -11.40 0.69
C SER A 125 0.15 -12.30 0.65
N ARG A 126 0.79 -12.37 -0.51
CA ARG A 126 2.02 -13.16 -0.70
C ARG A 126 3.27 -12.35 -0.54
N PHE A 127 3.17 -11.04 -0.72
CA PHE A 127 4.31 -10.14 -0.70
C PHE A 127 4.49 -9.50 0.67
N ASN A 128 3.38 -9.10 1.30
CA ASN A 128 3.40 -8.61 2.67
C ASN A 128 2.31 -9.31 3.51
N ARG A 129 2.72 -10.19 4.42
CA ARG A 129 1.79 -10.97 5.25
C ARG A 129 1.07 -10.15 6.31
N ASP A 130 1.50 -8.90 6.54
CA ASP A 130 0.87 -7.98 7.48
C ASP A 130 -0.27 -7.18 6.87
N HIS A 131 -0.48 -7.28 5.56
CA HIS A 131 -1.68 -6.72 4.92
C HIS A 131 -2.92 -7.44 5.43
N LYS A 132 -3.85 -6.68 5.97
CA LYS A 132 -5.15 -7.16 6.48
C LYS A 132 -6.27 -6.82 5.51
N TRP A 133 -6.05 -5.86 4.61
CA TRP A 133 -7.02 -5.34 3.67
C TRP A 133 -6.41 -5.13 2.30
N THR A 134 -7.27 -5.16 1.28
CA THR A 134 -6.92 -4.79 -0.09
C THR A 134 -7.77 -3.62 -0.54
N PHE A 135 -7.29 -2.85 -1.51
CA PHE A 135 -7.97 -1.64 -1.95
C PHE A 135 -8.18 -1.62 -3.46
N THR A 136 -9.31 -1.05 -3.86
CA THR A 136 -9.63 -0.74 -5.25
C THR A 136 -10.17 0.69 -5.34
N ILE A 137 -10.06 1.31 -6.51
CA ILE A 137 -10.62 2.66 -6.69
C ILE A 137 -12.14 2.63 -6.56
N ALA A 138 -12.84 1.83 -7.37
CA ALA A 138 -14.31 1.91 -7.48
C ALA A 138 -14.99 0.58 -7.83
N LYS A 139 -14.34 -0.57 -7.65
CA LYS A 139 -15.00 -1.86 -7.91
C LYS A 139 -16.09 -2.11 -6.89
N ARG A 140 -17.25 -2.57 -7.35
CA ARG A 140 -18.33 -3.04 -6.48
C ARG A 140 -18.10 -4.48 -6.04
N ASP A 141 -17.65 -5.32 -6.98
CA ASP A 141 -17.32 -6.72 -6.75
C ASP A 141 -15.82 -6.93 -6.89
N SER A 142 -15.21 -7.44 -5.86
CA SER A 142 -13.79 -7.78 -5.83
C SER A 142 -13.58 -9.27 -5.67
N TRP A 143 -12.48 -9.77 -6.19
CA TRP A 143 -12.00 -11.12 -5.95
C TRP A 143 -11.48 -11.29 -4.51
N SER A 144 -11.06 -10.21 -3.87
CA SER A 144 -10.55 -10.23 -2.50
C SER A 144 -11.71 -10.20 -1.50
N PRO A 145 -11.72 -11.10 -0.48
CA PRO A 145 -12.77 -11.12 0.53
C PRO A 145 -12.69 -9.95 1.51
N VAL A 146 -11.62 -9.16 1.45
CA VAL A 146 -11.33 -8.03 2.36
C VAL A 146 -11.10 -6.74 1.58
N SER A 147 -11.66 -6.64 0.38
CA SER A 147 -11.49 -5.46 -0.47
C SER A 147 -12.28 -4.26 0.06
N ILE A 148 -11.68 -3.09 -0.04
CA ILE A 148 -12.31 -1.81 0.26
C ILE A 148 -12.31 -0.94 -1.00
N ASN A 149 -13.50 -0.44 -1.34
CA ASN A 149 -13.68 0.58 -2.35
C ASN A 149 -13.25 1.95 -1.78
N LEU A 150 -12.12 2.45 -2.25
CA LEU A 150 -11.51 3.67 -1.71
C LEU A 150 -12.33 4.92 -2.05
N LEU A 151 -13.03 4.93 -3.19
CA LEU A 151 -13.94 6.01 -3.58
C LEU A 151 -15.13 6.12 -2.61
N GLU A 152 -15.73 4.99 -2.25
CA GLU A 152 -16.81 4.96 -1.25
C GLU A 152 -16.30 5.36 0.13
N LEU A 153 -15.11 4.90 0.50
CA LEU A 153 -14.47 5.27 1.76
C LEU A 153 -14.19 6.78 1.82
N ALA A 154 -13.68 7.38 0.76
CA ALA A 154 -13.46 8.83 0.67
C ALA A 154 -14.78 9.64 0.80
N HIS A 155 -15.84 9.18 0.14
CA HIS A 155 -17.16 9.82 0.23
C HIS A 155 -17.85 9.65 1.59
N SER A 156 -17.42 8.69 2.40
CA SER A 156 -17.97 8.51 3.75
C SER A 156 -17.42 9.49 4.77
N LEU A 157 -16.37 10.26 4.43
CA LEU A 157 -15.77 11.24 5.32
C LEU A 157 -16.64 12.49 5.44
N PRO A 158 -17.09 12.86 6.66
CA PRO A 158 -18.07 13.95 6.83
C PRO A 158 -17.53 15.30 6.35
N GLY A 159 -18.29 15.98 5.49
CA GLY A 159 -17.89 17.27 4.92
C GLY A 159 -16.69 17.21 3.99
N GLY A 160 -16.23 16.00 3.63
CA GLY A 160 -15.12 15.80 2.71
C GLY A 160 -15.51 16.01 1.25
N THR A 161 -14.62 16.62 0.50
CA THR A 161 -14.70 16.74 -0.96
C THR A 161 -13.54 15.98 -1.57
N LEU A 162 -13.83 14.99 -2.39
CA LEU A 162 -12.79 14.26 -3.13
C LEU A 162 -12.12 15.20 -4.13
N VAL A 163 -10.79 15.35 -3.99
CA VAL A 163 -9.97 16.20 -4.86
C VAL A 163 -9.32 15.37 -5.96
N ASP A 164 -8.80 14.20 -5.60
CA ASP A 164 -8.13 13.30 -6.54
C ASP A 164 -8.23 11.84 -6.07
N ILE A 165 -8.42 10.94 -7.02
CA ILE A 165 -8.25 9.51 -6.81
C ILE A 165 -7.72 8.88 -8.10
N ARG A 166 -6.54 8.28 -8.04
CA ARG A 166 -5.91 7.70 -9.24
C ARG A 166 -4.95 6.57 -8.93
N LEU A 167 -4.76 5.73 -9.93
CA LEU A 167 -3.81 4.63 -9.91
C LEU A 167 -2.42 5.14 -10.33
N PHE A 168 -1.40 4.74 -9.59
CA PHE A 168 -0.01 4.85 -9.97
C PHE A 168 0.55 3.44 -10.27
N ASP A 169 0.82 3.18 -11.53
CA ASP A 169 1.40 1.93 -12.03
C ASP A 169 2.68 2.17 -12.85
N ASN A 170 3.39 3.25 -12.54
CA ASN A 170 4.63 3.61 -13.22
C ASN A 170 5.64 2.47 -13.12
N GLY A 171 6.26 2.13 -14.26
CA GLY A 171 7.24 1.05 -14.34
C GLY A 171 6.68 -0.37 -14.21
N TYR A 172 5.38 -0.53 -13.94
CA TYR A 172 4.76 -1.84 -13.75
C TYR A 172 4.60 -2.60 -15.06
N ASP A 173 5.14 -3.80 -15.14
CA ASP A 173 4.99 -4.69 -16.31
C ASP A 173 3.79 -5.62 -16.11
N ARG A 174 2.67 -5.31 -16.76
CA ARG A 174 1.44 -6.13 -16.71
C ARG A 174 1.62 -7.52 -17.32
N GLN A 175 2.65 -7.74 -18.15
CA GLN A 175 2.96 -9.07 -18.67
C GLN A 175 3.59 -9.99 -17.63
N LEU A 176 4.18 -9.42 -16.59
CA LEU A 176 4.74 -10.16 -15.45
C LEU A 176 3.73 -10.38 -14.32
N GLN A 177 2.56 -9.75 -14.42
CA GLN A 177 1.48 -9.89 -13.43
C GLN A 177 0.92 -11.31 -13.46
N CYS A 178 0.84 -11.94 -12.31
CA CYS A 178 0.09 -13.18 -12.13
C CYS A 178 -1.40 -12.88 -11.93
N ASN A 179 -2.26 -13.85 -12.30
CA ASN A 179 -3.67 -13.80 -11.93
C ASN A 179 -3.97 -14.95 -10.95
N GLY A 180 -3.90 -14.64 -9.66
CA GLY A 180 -4.11 -15.58 -8.58
C GLY A 180 -5.57 -16.01 -8.40
N GLN A 181 -6.55 -15.26 -8.95
CA GLN A 181 -7.97 -15.60 -8.88
C GLN A 181 -8.26 -16.99 -9.47
N HIS A 182 -7.48 -17.41 -10.44
CA HIS A 182 -7.60 -18.73 -11.06
C HIS A 182 -6.57 -19.76 -10.54
N ALA A 183 -5.87 -19.45 -9.47
CA ALA A 183 -4.76 -20.27 -8.96
C ALA A 183 -5.14 -21.73 -8.60
N GLY A 184 -6.41 -21.99 -8.34
CA GLY A 184 -6.97 -23.31 -8.10
C GLY A 184 -7.53 -24.04 -9.32
N SER A 185 -7.71 -23.34 -10.47
CA SER A 185 -8.32 -23.91 -11.66
C SER A 185 -7.42 -24.95 -12.33
N ILE A 186 -8.04 -25.93 -13.03
CA ILE A 186 -7.32 -26.96 -13.79
C ILE A 186 -6.49 -26.31 -14.90
N SER A 187 -7.04 -25.31 -15.59
CA SER A 187 -6.36 -24.57 -16.65
C SER A 187 -5.12 -23.83 -16.13
N TRP A 188 -5.22 -23.19 -14.95
CA TRP A 188 -4.08 -22.50 -14.32
C TRP A 188 -2.99 -23.50 -13.88
N ARG A 189 -3.39 -24.65 -13.31
CA ARG A 189 -2.45 -25.71 -12.92
C ARG A 189 -1.74 -26.29 -14.14
N ALA A 190 -2.46 -26.53 -15.24
CA ALA A 190 -1.90 -27.01 -16.51
C ALA A 190 -0.95 -25.98 -17.13
N ALA A 191 -1.33 -24.69 -17.19
CA ALA A 191 -0.47 -23.62 -17.68
C ALA A 191 0.83 -23.47 -16.85
N ARG A 192 0.74 -23.61 -15.53
CA ARG A 192 1.91 -23.63 -14.65
C ARG A 192 2.82 -24.83 -14.86
N ALA A 193 2.25 -26.02 -15.09
CA ALA A 193 3.01 -27.23 -15.39
C ALA A 193 3.75 -27.09 -16.74
N ALA A 194 3.05 -26.65 -17.79
CA ALA A 194 3.63 -26.35 -19.09
C ALA A 194 4.73 -25.29 -19.01
N GLY A 195 4.52 -24.22 -18.24
CA GLY A 195 5.51 -23.17 -18.01
C GLY A 195 6.79 -23.69 -17.31
N ARG A 196 6.66 -24.64 -16.38
CA ARG A 196 7.84 -25.27 -15.75
C ARG A 196 8.64 -26.12 -16.73
N VAL A 197 7.95 -26.89 -17.58
CA VAL A 197 8.60 -27.69 -18.62
C VAL A 197 9.33 -26.79 -19.63
N ALA A 198 8.64 -25.77 -20.14
CA ALA A 198 9.22 -24.78 -21.03
C ALA A 198 10.44 -24.07 -20.41
N TYR A 199 10.33 -23.69 -19.14
CA TYR A 199 11.45 -23.10 -18.41
C TYR A 199 12.64 -24.06 -18.28
N GLY A 200 12.39 -25.35 -18.01
CA GLY A 200 13.43 -26.39 -17.97
C GLY A 200 14.15 -26.54 -19.32
N ALA A 201 13.36 -26.61 -20.44
CA ALA A 201 13.91 -26.69 -21.79
C ALA A 201 14.75 -25.44 -22.14
N MET A 202 14.25 -24.24 -21.87
CA MET A 202 15.00 -23.00 -22.11
C MET A 202 16.28 -22.93 -21.27
N ARG A 203 16.23 -23.50 -20.07
CA ARG A 203 17.42 -23.62 -19.22
C ARG A 203 18.52 -24.48 -19.87
N LEU A 204 18.17 -25.54 -20.50
CA LEU A 204 19.12 -26.41 -21.20
C LEU A 204 19.70 -25.73 -22.45
N LEU A 205 18.91 -24.87 -23.11
CA LEU A 205 19.31 -24.14 -24.32
C LEU A 205 20.05 -22.83 -24.05
N GLY A 206 20.32 -22.47 -22.79
CA GLY A 206 21.07 -21.24 -22.43
C GLY A 206 20.31 -19.93 -22.67
N LEU A 207 18.97 -19.98 -22.96
CA LEU A 207 18.17 -18.82 -23.29
C LEU A 207 17.77 -18.01 -22.03
N ASP A 208 17.47 -16.72 -22.21
CA ASP A 208 17.03 -15.86 -21.10
C ASP A 208 15.68 -16.33 -20.54
N LYS A 209 15.68 -16.62 -19.26
CA LYS A 209 14.64 -17.35 -18.53
C LYS A 209 13.86 -16.48 -17.58
N ALA A 210 14.30 -15.25 -17.37
CA ALA A 210 13.77 -14.42 -16.30
C ALA A 210 12.27 -14.13 -16.50
N ARG A 211 11.87 -13.76 -17.72
CA ARG A 211 10.45 -13.46 -18.04
C ARG A 211 9.54 -14.69 -17.91
N LEU A 212 9.99 -15.86 -18.42
CA LEU A 212 9.17 -17.08 -18.37
C LEU A 212 9.00 -17.60 -16.94
N LYS A 213 10.09 -17.56 -16.14
CA LYS A 213 10.05 -17.92 -14.72
C LYS A 213 9.10 -17.04 -13.94
N ARG A 214 9.12 -15.73 -14.18
CA ARG A 214 8.29 -14.75 -13.50
C ARG A 214 6.81 -14.94 -13.83
N ARG A 215 6.46 -15.05 -15.10
CA ARG A 215 5.06 -15.15 -15.54
C ARG A 215 4.35 -16.44 -15.11
N PHE A 216 5.01 -17.58 -15.10
CA PHE A 216 4.36 -18.89 -14.94
C PHE A 216 4.68 -19.64 -13.64
N ILE A 217 5.74 -19.26 -12.93
CA ILE A 217 6.22 -20.05 -11.79
C ILE A 217 5.98 -19.38 -10.45
N ARG A 218 6.19 -18.06 -10.35
CA ARG A 218 5.99 -17.31 -9.11
C ARG A 218 5.46 -15.91 -9.40
N PRO A 219 4.48 -15.43 -8.62
CA PRO A 219 4.18 -14.00 -8.61
C PRO A 219 5.43 -13.23 -8.18
N VAL A 220 5.63 -12.07 -8.78
CA VAL A 220 6.77 -11.19 -8.51
C VAL A 220 6.24 -9.92 -7.89
N ASP A 221 6.76 -9.59 -6.72
CA ASP A 221 6.60 -8.26 -6.17
C ASP A 221 7.42 -7.29 -7.03
N GLN A 222 6.71 -6.57 -7.91
CA GLN A 222 7.35 -5.61 -8.78
C GLN A 222 7.68 -4.31 -8.05
N THR A 223 7.00 -4.02 -6.94
CA THR A 223 7.27 -2.82 -6.12
C THR A 223 8.60 -2.90 -5.39
N ALA A 224 9.22 -4.08 -5.33
CA ALA A 224 10.60 -4.22 -4.85
C ALA A 224 11.64 -3.49 -5.74
N PHE A 225 11.26 -3.07 -6.97
CA PHE A 225 12.14 -2.27 -7.82
C PHE A 225 11.97 -0.77 -7.55
N PRO A 226 13.05 0.04 -7.66
CA PRO A 226 13.06 1.44 -7.20
C PRO A 226 12.05 2.37 -7.87
N ASP A 227 11.68 2.11 -9.11
CA ASP A 227 10.83 3.01 -9.91
C ASP A 227 9.50 2.36 -10.30
N VAL A 228 9.10 1.28 -9.59
CA VAL A 228 7.86 0.57 -9.87
C VAL A 228 6.85 0.82 -8.77
N LEU A 229 5.65 1.24 -9.17
CA LEU A 229 4.50 1.49 -8.30
C LEU A 229 3.34 0.56 -8.65
N ALA A 230 2.53 0.25 -7.65
CA ALA A 230 1.31 -0.56 -7.73
C ALA A 230 0.32 -0.08 -6.65
N GLN A 231 -0.08 1.19 -6.73
CA GLN A 231 -0.77 1.88 -5.63
C GLN A 231 -1.83 2.84 -6.10
N ILE A 232 -2.76 3.16 -5.21
CA ILE A 232 -3.82 4.15 -5.42
C ILE A 232 -3.53 5.35 -4.51
N GLN A 233 -3.53 6.55 -5.10
CA GLN A 233 -3.55 7.81 -4.37
C GLN A 233 -4.98 8.27 -4.18
N CYS A 234 -5.30 8.80 -3.00
CA CYS A 234 -6.59 9.44 -2.72
C CYS A 234 -6.36 10.71 -1.89
N ILE A 235 -6.94 11.83 -2.35
CA ILE A 235 -6.87 13.13 -1.68
C ILE A 235 -8.29 13.63 -1.44
N VAL A 236 -8.60 13.93 -0.16
CA VAL A 236 -9.89 14.49 0.26
C VAL A 236 -9.65 15.78 1.03
N ARG A 237 -10.40 16.86 0.74
CA ARG A 237 -10.36 18.13 1.47
C ARG A 237 -11.58 18.31 2.37
N THR A 238 -11.35 18.93 3.53
CA THR A 238 -12.43 19.46 4.37
C THR A 238 -13.00 20.75 3.76
N GLY A 239 -14.25 21.05 4.02
CA GLY A 239 -14.81 22.38 3.79
C GLY A 239 -14.06 23.44 4.62
N SER A 240 -14.11 24.68 4.13
CA SER A 240 -13.58 25.88 4.82
C SER A 240 -14.45 26.25 6.02
#